data_5f0d351473f367962181e4325f0b5d00
#
_entry.id   5f0d351473f367962181e4325f0b5d00
#
_cell.length_a   1.000
_cell.length_b   1.000
_cell.length_c   1.000
_cell.angle_alpha   90.00
_cell.angle_beta   90.00
_cell.angle_gamma   90.00
#
_symmetry.space_group_name_H-M   'P 1'
#
loop_
_entity.id
_entity.type
_entity.pdbx_description
1 polymer ?
#
loop_
_entity_poly.entity_id
_entity_poly.type
_entity_poly.pdbx_seq_one_letter_code
_entity_poly.pdbx_strand_id
1 'polypeptide(L)'
;MQIPSRGKIYSFNEGNRWDWDEPLQNYITAIQKGQGESATKYSGRYIGSMVADIHRTLHYGGIFGYPADKKNTEGKLRLLYEAAPMAYLIEQAGGMATTGAESIMDLQPDHVHQRVPCIRKKAMLSLCLMFLKYNAMLTLFYCIFSRQQG
;
A
#
# COMPACT_ATOMS: atom_id res chain seq x y z
N MET A 1 -5.48 -10.43 -19.56
CA MET A 1 -4.90 -11.19 -18.43
C MET A 1 -5.60 -10.74 -17.16
N GLN A 2 -5.94 -11.67 -16.25
CA GLN A 2 -6.58 -11.36 -14.96
C GLN A 2 -5.64 -11.75 -13.83
N ILE A 3 -5.42 -10.85 -12.87
CA ILE A 3 -4.64 -11.17 -11.67
C ILE A 3 -5.38 -12.24 -10.86
N PRO A 4 -4.70 -13.28 -10.33
CA PRO A 4 -5.31 -14.25 -9.43
C PRO A 4 -6.02 -13.56 -8.26
N SER A 5 -7.19 -14.06 -7.87
CA SER A 5 -8.02 -13.44 -6.82
C SER A 5 -7.32 -13.36 -5.46
N ARG A 6 -6.41 -14.30 -5.19
CA ARG A 6 -5.57 -14.32 -4.00
C ARG A 6 -4.16 -14.77 -4.34
N GLY A 7 -3.16 -13.95 -3.98
CA GLY A 7 -1.77 -14.35 -3.93
C GLY A 7 -1.31 -14.45 -2.48
N LYS A 8 -0.16 -15.09 -2.29
CA LYS A 8 0.47 -15.30 -0.98
C LYS A 8 1.86 -14.68 -0.92
N ILE A 9 2.10 -13.67 -1.76
CA ILE A 9 3.39 -12.99 -1.88
C ILE A 9 3.20 -11.52 -1.56
N TYR A 10 4.12 -10.96 -0.80
CA TYR A 10 4.23 -9.51 -0.63
C TYR A 10 5.62 -9.05 -1.06
N SER A 11 5.68 -7.87 -1.66
CA SER A 11 6.90 -7.27 -2.21
C SER A 11 7.06 -5.87 -1.64
N PHE A 12 7.80 -5.75 -0.56
CA PHE A 12 8.13 -4.49 0.11
C PHE A 12 9.62 -4.47 0.42
N ASN A 13 10.25 -3.30 0.35
CA ASN A 13 11.63 -3.13 0.79
C ASN A 13 11.71 -3.12 2.32
N GLU A 14 11.75 -4.28 2.94
CA GLU A 14 11.82 -4.41 4.40
C GLU A 14 13.12 -3.86 5.02
N GLY A 15 14.12 -3.54 4.21
CA GLY A 15 15.28 -2.80 4.67
C GLY A 15 14.92 -1.41 5.24
N ASN A 16 13.79 -0.84 4.80
CA ASN A 16 13.25 0.43 5.30
C ASN A 16 12.15 0.25 6.35
N ARG A 17 11.93 -0.96 6.86
CA ARG A 17 10.80 -1.28 7.73
C ARG A 17 10.65 -0.33 8.93
N TRP A 18 11.75 0.03 9.56
CA TRP A 18 11.77 0.87 10.75
C TRP A 18 11.56 2.36 10.48
N ASP A 19 11.58 2.75 9.20
CA ASP A 19 11.25 4.10 8.74
C ASP A 19 9.77 4.23 8.32
N TRP A 20 9.01 3.12 8.26
CA TRP A 20 7.57 3.12 7.99
C TRP A 20 6.76 3.53 9.21
N ASP A 21 5.51 3.92 8.98
CA ASP A 21 4.56 4.14 10.05
C ASP A 21 4.18 2.84 10.77
N GLU A 22 3.72 2.95 12.00
CA GLU A 22 3.35 1.81 12.83
C GLU A 22 2.21 0.97 12.21
N PRO A 23 1.14 1.54 11.64
CA PRO A 23 0.09 0.77 10.99
C PRO A 23 0.59 -0.16 9.89
N LEU A 24 1.50 0.31 9.03
CA LEU A 24 2.09 -0.50 7.98
C LEU A 24 2.99 -1.62 8.55
N GLN A 25 3.80 -1.32 9.55
CA GLN A 25 4.65 -2.32 10.22
C GLN A 25 3.79 -3.43 10.83
N ASN A 26 2.67 -3.07 11.48
CA ASN A 26 1.72 -4.01 12.07
C ASN A 26 1.01 -4.84 11.00
N TYR A 27 0.62 -4.22 9.88
CA TYR A 27 0.02 -4.92 8.75
C TYR A 27 0.97 -5.96 8.14
N ILE A 28 2.23 -5.59 7.85
CA ILE A 28 3.22 -6.53 7.32
C ILE A 28 3.46 -7.68 8.32
N THR A 29 3.55 -7.37 9.60
CA THR A 29 3.68 -8.40 10.65
C THR A 29 2.49 -9.35 10.66
N ALA A 30 1.28 -8.85 10.54
CA ALA A 30 0.07 -9.66 10.53
C ALA A 30 0.02 -10.61 9.33
N ILE A 31 0.32 -10.15 8.13
CA ILE A 31 0.33 -11.03 6.95
C ILE A 31 1.47 -12.06 6.99
N GLN A 32 2.63 -11.71 7.55
CA GLN A 32 3.73 -12.67 7.79
C GLN A 32 3.35 -13.78 8.77
N LYS A 33 2.57 -13.46 9.80
CA LYS A 33 2.08 -14.42 10.79
C LYS A 33 0.86 -15.21 10.30
N GLY A 34 0.21 -14.82 9.21
CA GLY A 34 -1.06 -15.38 8.76
C GLY A 34 -2.26 -14.90 9.60
N GLN A 35 -2.12 -13.75 10.24
CA GLN A 35 -3.15 -13.09 11.07
C GLN A 35 -3.89 -11.98 10.31
N GLY A 36 -3.61 -11.81 9.01
CA GLY A 36 -4.36 -10.89 8.15
C GLY A 36 -5.72 -11.47 7.74
N GLU A 37 -6.48 -10.72 6.96
CA GLU A 37 -7.84 -11.10 6.51
C GLU A 37 -7.94 -12.48 5.85
N SER A 38 -6.89 -12.93 5.19
CA SER A 38 -6.89 -14.22 4.50
C SER A 38 -6.56 -15.40 5.41
N ALA A 39 -6.23 -15.18 6.69
CA ALA A 39 -5.69 -16.17 7.61
C ALA A 39 -4.56 -17.03 7.01
N THR A 40 -3.85 -16.48 6.02
CA THR A 40 -2.80 -17.17 5.26
C THR A 40 -1.49 -16.42 5.43
N LYS A 41 -0.40 -17.14 5.65
CA LYS A 41 0.94 -16.57 5.68
C LYS A 41 1.36 -16.11 4.28
N TYR A 42 1.88 -14.90 4.19
CA TYR A 42 2.48 -14.38 2.98
C TYR A 42 3.99 -14.56 3.01
N SER A 43 4.57 -14.88 1.86
CA SER A 43 6.02 -14.96 1.68
C SER A 43 6.57 -13.67 1.11
N GLY A 44 7.62 -13.15 1.70
CA GLY A 44 8.33 -11.98 1.18
C GLY A 44 9.08 -12.31 -0.11
N ARG A 45 8.91 -11.51 -1.14
CA ARG A 45 9.64 -11.56 -2.41
C ARG A 45 9.83 -10.14 -2.92
N TYR A 46 10.98 -9.57 -2.70
CA TYR A 46 11.33 -8.24 -3.16
C TYR A 46 12.58 -8.30 -4.01
N ILE A 47 12.46 -7.98 -5.29
CA ILE A 47 13.57 -8.01 -6.26
C ILE A 47 14.34 -6.68 -6.24
N GLY A 48 13.64 -5.59 -5.92
CA GLY A 48 14.20 -4.25 -6.01
C GLY A 48 14.06 -3.62 -7.41
N SER A 49 13.41 -4.33 -8.32
CA SER A 49 12.96 -3.82 -9.62
C SER A 49 11.44 -3.77 -9.61
N MET A 50 10.86 -2.57 -9.62
CA MET A 50 9.40 -2.38 -9.61
C MET A 50 8.73 -3.17 -10.74
N VAL A 51 9.29 -3.12 -11.95
CA VAL A 51 8.74 -3.82 -13.11
C VAL A 51 8.70 -5.34 -12.87
N ALA A 52 9.78 -5.92 -12.35
CA ALA A 52 9.86 -7.35 -12.10
C ALA A 52 8.95 -7.78 -10.93
N ASP A 53 8.87 -6.98 -9.87
CA ASP A 53 7.98 -7.23 -8.74
C ASP A 53 6.51 -7.16 -9.15
N ILE A 54 6.15 -6.20 -10.01
CA ILE A 54 4.80 -6.05 -10.54
C ILE A 54 4.48 -7.16 -11.55
N HIS A 55 5.39 -7.51 -12.45
CA HIS A 55 5.22 -8.64 -13.37
C HIS A 55 4.90 -9.94 -12.60
N ARG A 56 5.66 -10.22 -11.55
CA ARG A 56 5.35 -11.36 -10.68
C ARG A 56 3.97 -11.25 -10.04
N THR A 57 3.58 -10.06 -9.56
CA THR A 57 2.27 -9.83 -8.95
C THR A 57 1.13 -10.02 -9.94
N LEU A 58 1.31 -9.65 -11.21
CA LEU A 58 0.33 -9.90 -12.27
C LEU A 58 0.09 -11.41 -12.48
N HIS A 59 1.14 -12.24 -12.38
CA HIS A 59 1.04 -13.69 -12.61
C HIS A 59 0.59 -14.49 -11.39
N TYR A 60 1.04 -14.13 -10.21
CA TYR A 60 0.82 -14.92 -8.98
C TYR A 60 -0.12 -14.25 -7.98
N GLY A 61 -0.54 -13.04 -8.24
CA GLY A 61 -1.28 -12.24 -7.28
C GLY A 61 -0.41 -11.79 -6.10
N GLY A 62 -1.04 -11.25 -5.09
CA GLY A 62 -0.36 -10.77 -3.90
C GLY A 62 -0.32 -9.25 -3.80
N ILE A 63 0.70 -8.72 -3.13
CA ILE A 63 0.80 -7.31 -2.77
C ILE A 63 2.18 -6.79 -3.16
N PHE A 64 2.21 -5.66 -3.84
CA PHE A 64 3.42 -4.84 -4.01
C PHE A 64 3.22 -3.53 -3.26
N GLY A 65 4.27 -3.01 -2.63
CA GLY A 65 4.23 -1.69 -2.02
C GLY A 65 5.58 -0.99 -1.99
N TYR A 66 5.51 0.29 -2.25
CA TYR A 66 6.60 1.23 -2.02
C TYR A 66 6.01 2.42 -1.23
N PRO A 67 5.85 2.26 0.10
CA PRO A 67 5.21 3.25 0.94
C PRO A 67 6.09 4.50 1.10
N ALA A 68 5.49 5.56 1.60
CA ALA A 68 6.24 6.67 2.19
C ALA A 68 7.04 6.19 3.40
N ASP A 69 8.13 6.86 3.68
CA ASP A 69 8.97 6.63 4.85
C ASP A 69 9.43 7.97 5.45
N LYS A 70 10.13 7.95 6.59
CA LYS A 70 10.62 9.15 7.27
C LYS A 70 11.51 10.06 6.41
N LYS A 71 12.16 9.49 5.39
CA LYS A 71 13.05 10.23 4.47
C LYS A 71 12.33 10.69 3.21
N ASN A 72 11.31 9.93 2.79
CA ASN A 72 10.52 10.17 1.58
C ASN A 72 9.05 10.27 1.96
N THR A 73 8.67 11.37 2.58
CA THR A 73 7.31 11.60 3.09
C THR A 73 6.26 11.59 1.98
N GLU A 74 6.64 12.04 0.79
CA GLU A 74 5.79 12.02 -0.43
C GLU A 74 5.92 10.71 -1.22
N GLY A 75 6.57 9.69 -0.65
CA GLY A 75 6.91 8.48 -1.37
C GLY A 75 8.15 8.63 -2.26
N LYS A 76 8.47 7.59 -3.01
CA LYS A 76 9.68 7.56 -3.87
C LYS A 76 9.39 7.40 -5.35
N LEU A 77 8.30 6.70 -5.70
CA LEU A 77 7.93 6.48 -7.10
C LEU A 77 7.40 7.79 -7.72
N ARG A 78 7.76 8.05 -8.97
CA ARG A 78 7.23 9.18 -9.72
C ARG A 78 5.84 8.85 -10.23
N LEU A 79 4.92 9.81 -10.08
CA LEU A 79 3.52 9.60 -10.47
C LEU A 79 3.40 9.26 -11.95
N LEU A 80 3.89 10.13 -12.83
CA LEU A 80 3.58 10.06 -14.26
C LEU A 80 4.24 8.90 -15.01
N TYR A 81 5.46 8.53 -14.65
CA TYR A 81 6.23 7.57 -15.46
C TYR A 81 6.69 6.32 -14.71
N GLU A 82 6.26 6.15 -13.45
CA GLU A 82 6.45 4.94 -12.66
C GLU A 82 5.13 4.44 -12.06
N ALA A 83 4.49 5.21 -11.18
CA ALA A 83 3.31 4.74 -10.45
C ALA A 83 2.07 4.61 -11.34
N ALA A 84 1.72 5.63 -12.12
CA ALA A 84 0.52 5.62 -12.95
C ALA A 84 0.55 4.57 -14.09
N PRO A 85 1.64 4.40 -14.88
CA PRO A 85 1.70 3.33 -15.87
C PRO A 85 1.49 1.95 -15.27
N MET A 86 2.10 1.68 -14.11
CA MET A 86 1.93 0.40 -13.43
C MET A 86 0.55 0.27 -12.78
N ALA A 87 0.00 1.35 -12.26
CA ALA A 87 -1.37 1.38 -11.76
C ALA A 87 -2.36 0.99 -12.84
N TYR A 88 -2.24 1.60 -14.02
CA TYR A 88 -3.07 1.29 -15.17
C TYR A 88 -3.03 -0.20 -15.53
N LEU A 89 -1.83 -0.78 -15.67
CA LEU A 89 -1.69 -2.21 -15.99
C LEU A 89 -2.34 -3.12 -14.95
N ILE A 90 -2.19 -2.79 -13.67
CA ILE A 90 -2.78 -3.57 -12.57
C ILE A 90 -4.30 -3.46 -12.57
N GLU A 91 -4.86 -2.27 -12.80
CA GLU A 91 -6.30 -2.07 -12.82
C GLU A 91 -6.93 -2.75 -14.04
N GLN A 92 -6.32 -2.67 -15.21
CA GLN A 92 -6.75 -3.42 -16.39
C GLN A 92 -6.71 -4.94 -16.19
N ALA A 93 -5.86 -5.43 -15.32
CA ALA A 93 -5.78 -6.84 -14.93
C ALA A 93 -6.72 -7.19 -13.74
N GLY A 94 -7.60 -6.28 -13.34
CA GLY A 94 -8.58 -6.49 -12.26
C GLY A 94 -7.99 -6.34 -10.85
N GLY A 95 -6.84 -5.67 -10.71
CA GLY A 95 -6.26 -5.28 -9.43
C GLY A 95 -6.64 -3.86 -9.03
N MET A 96 -5.96 -3.32 -8.03
CA MET A 96 -6.15 -1.96 -7.53
C MET A 96 -4.79 -1.36 -7.19
N ALA A 97 -4.60 -0.07 -7.45
CA ALA A 97 -3.40 0.68 -7.09
C ALA A 97 -3.79 1.98 -6.36
N THR A 98 -3.18 2.23 -5.21
CA THR A 98 -3.55 3.34 -4.33
C THR A 98 -2.31 3.94 -3.66
N THR A 99 -2.42 5.19 -3.23
CA THR A 99 -1.45 5.84 -2.35
C THR A 99 -1.56 5.37 -0.90
N GLY A 100 -2.61 4.62 -0.57
CA GLY A 100 -3.06 4.32 0.79
C GLY A 100 -4.34 5.08 1.15
N ALA A 101 -4.57 6.24 0.55
CA ALA A 101 -5.75 7.09 0.77
C ALA A 101 -6.68 7.12 -0.46
N GLU A 102 -6.12 7.21 -1.66
CA GLU A 102 -6.88 7.37 -2.90
C GLU A 102 -6.29 6.55 -4.05
N SER A 103 -7.04 6.36 -5.14
CA SER A 103 -6.56 5.67 -6.34
C SER A 103 -5.45 6.48 -6.99
N ILE A 104 -4.38 5.80 -7.43
CA ILE A 104 -3.29 6.45 -8.17
C ILE A 104 -3.79 7.03 -9.50
N MET A 105 -4.78 6.40 -10.12
CA MET A 105 -5.32 6.84 -11.41
C MET A 105 -6.19 8.11 -11.32
N ASP A 106 -6.67 8.45 -10.11
CA ASP A 106 -7.48 9.65 -9.87
C ASP A 106 -6.63 10.89 -9.55
N LEU A 107 -5.32 10.70 -9.30
CA LEU A 107 -4.41 11.79 -8.98
C LEU A 107 -4.17 12.69 -10.19
N GLN A 108 -4.33 13.99 -9.98
CA GLN A 108 -3.91 14.99 -10.95
C GLN A 108 -2.46 15.41 -10.68
N PRO A 109 -1.55 15.32 -11.66
CA PRO A 109 -0.17 15.67 -11.45
C PRO A 109 0.02 17.19 -11.39
N ASP A 110 0.70 17.68 -10.36
CA ASP A 110 1.08 19.09 -10.23
C ASP A 110 2.33 19.42 -11.05
N HIS A 111 3.23 18.45 -11.19
CA HIS A 111 4.49 18.59 -11.96
C HIS A 111 5.02 17.23 -12.42
N VAL A 112 5.91 17.26 -13.44
CA VAL A 112 6.38 16.04 -14.14
C VAL A 112 7.07 15.04 -13.21
N HIS A 113 7.80 15.49 -12.21
CA HIS A 113 8.57 14.63 -11.30
C HIS A 113 7.88 14.41 -9.94
N GLN A 114 6.60 14.71 -9.84
CA GLN A 114 5.81 14.46 -8.63
C GLN A 114 5.97 13.01 -8.15
N ARG A 115 6.18 12.84 -6.86
CA ARG A 115 6.32 11.53 -6.24
C ARG A 115 5.07 11.15 -5.48
N VAL A 116 4.85 9.84 -5.35
CA VAL A 116 3.71 9.26 -4.63
C VAL A 116 4.13 7.97 -3.93
N PRO A 117 3.57 7.66 -2.76
CA PRO A 117 3.60 6.32 -2.21
C PRO A 117 2.74 5.40 -3.07
N CYS A 118 3.08 4.13 -3.12
CA CYS A 118 2.32 3.17 -3.91
C CYS A 118 2.09 1.89 -3.12
N ILE A 119 0.84 1.48 -2.99
CA ILE A 119 0.43 0.20 -2.42
C ILE A 119 -0.56 -0.45 -3.36
N ARG A 120 -0.44 -1.76 -3.59
CA ARG A 120 -1.28 -2.52 -4.52
C ARG A 120 -1.85 -3.76 -3.91
N LYS A 121 -3.16 -3.96 -4.05
CA LYS A 121 -3.88 -5.16 -3.61
C LYS A 121 -5.14 -5.40 -4.46
N LYS A 122 -5.54 -6.64 -4.67
CA LYS A 122 -6.80 -6.97 -5.37
C LYS A 122 -8.05 -6.91 -4.47
N ALA A 123 -7.94 -7.01 -3.16
CA ALA A 123 -9.08 -6.98 -2.24
C ALA A 123 -8.82 -5.96 -1.13
N MET A 124 -9.30 -4.76 -1.31
CA MET A 124 -9.01 -3.64 -0.42
C MET A 124 -10.25 -2.95 0.16
N LEU A 125 -11.26 -3.74 0.55
CA LEU A 125 -12.28 -3.12 1.40
C LEU A 125 -11.79 -2.87 2.83
N SER A 126 -10.79 -3.62 3.31
CA SER A 126 -10.41 -3.58 4.72
C SER A 126 -9.15 -2.78 5.05
N LEU A 127 -8.19 -2.60 4.12
CA LEU A 127 -7.03 -1.74 4.43
C LEU A 127 -7.44 -0.26 4.50
N CYS A 128 -8.28 0.19 3.57
CA CYS A 128 -8.84 1.54 3.61
C CYS A 128 -9.74 1.72 4.85
N LEU A 129 -10.54 0.69 5.22
CA LEU A 129 -11.34 0.71 6.43
C LEU A 129 -10.50 0.59 7.71
N MET A 130 -9.35 -0.08 7.67
CA MET A 130 -8.42 -0.13 8.81
C MET A 130 -7.70 1.20 8.99
N PHE A 131 -7.24 1.84 7.91
CA PHE A 131 -6.67 3.19 7.96
C PHE A 131 -7.72 4.23 8.37
N LEU A 132 -8.94 4.15 7.81
CA LEU A 132 -10.04 5.04 8.20
C LEU A 132 -10.52 4.80 9.62
N LYS A 133 -10.60 3.54 10.09
CA LYS A 133 -10.93 3.24 11.50
C LYS A 133 -9.83 3.69 12.45
N TYR A 134 -8.56 3.57 12.08
CA TYR A 134 -7.46 4.02 12.94
C TYR A 134 -7.35 5.54 13.00
N ASN A 135 -7.49 6.23 11.86
CA ASN A 135 -7.55 7.69 11.84
C ASN A 135 -8.84 8.24 12.49
N ALA A 136 -9.99 7.57 12.31
CA ALA A 136 -11.23 7.94 13.00
C ALA A 136 -11.14 7.71 14.51
N MET A 137 -10.47 6.64 14.98
CA MET A 137 -10.21 6.44 16.41
C MET A 137 -9.26 7.49 16.99
N LEU A 138 -8.20 7.86 16.30
CA LEU A 138 -7.30 8.94 16.72
C LEU A 138 -8.01 10.28 16.76
N THR A 139 -8.86 10.58 15.77
CA THR A 139 -9.65 11.83 15.74
C THR A 139 -10.72 11.82 16.86
N LEU A 140 -11.35 10.68 17.14
CA LEU A 140 -12.28 10.54 18.28
C LEU A 140 -11.56 10.63 19.64
N PHE A 141 -10.36 10.06 19.77
CA PHE A 141 -9.56 10.20 20.99
C PHE A 141 -9.12 11.67 21.22
N TYR A 142 -8.74 12.37 20.16
CA TYR A 142 -8.37 13.78 20.25
C TYR A 142 -9.59 14.68 20.59
N CYS A 143 -10.77 14.38 20.03
CA CYS A 143 -12.01 15.10 20.36
C CYS A 143 -12.52 14.82 21.78
N ILE A 144 -12.31 13.61 22.32
CA ILE A 144 -12.73 13.25 23.68
C ILE A 144 -11.76 13.86 24.70
N PHE A 145 -10.45 13.90 24.42
CA PHE A 145 -9.46 14.45 25.35
C PHE A 145 -9.48 15.99 25.40
N SER A 146 -9.81 16.66 24.28
CA SER A 146 -9.92 18.12 24.27
C SER A 146 -11.20 18.66 24.93
N ARG A 147 -12.21 17.81 25.19
CA ARG A 147 -13.44 18.20 25.90
C ARG A 147 -13.35 18.06 27.43
N GLN A 148 -12.27 17.50 27.97
CA GLN A 148 -12.07 17.38 29.42
C GLN A 148 -11.12 18.44 30.01
N GLN A 149 -10.66 19.40 29.23
CA GLN A 149 -9.85 20.53 29.69
C GLN A 149 -10.50 21.89 29.40
N GLY A 150 -11.81 21.98 29.38
CA GLY A 150 -12.57 23.20 29.29
C GLY A 150 -13.59 23.31 30.45
#